data_f26314cb40d3bad3264bb7ec3510daa5
#
_entry.id   f26314cb40d3bad3264bb7ec3510daa5
#
_cell.length_a   1.000
_cell.length_b   1.000
_cell.length_c   1.000
_cell.angle_alpha   90.00
_cell.angle_beta   90.00
_cell.angle_gamma   90.00
#
_symmetry.space_group_name_H-M   'P 1'
#
loop_
_entity.id
_entity.type
_entity.pdbx_description
1 polymer ?
#
loop_
_entity_poly.entity_id
_entity_poly.type
_entity_poly.pdbx_seq_one_letter_code
_entity_poly.pdbx_strand_id
1 'polypeptide(L)'
;MELLSKIELWVIKNLDHLGIEEQYSSYCYIAIAFLVILSIGWIANLVVKKFIVEILRSVAKRTNTKLGEYLLQESFFLRLSHLAPAFVISTLSEFFFHNYSVFNGFIAVLVNLYLVVIILWVIDALVDTLYKLYEESSLSTKLPLKGICQAVKIVVNVTGIIFILSILLDKSPLYFFSGLGALTAVLLLVFKDV
;
A
#
# COMPACT_ATOMS: atom_id res chain seq x y z
N MET A 1 1.27 -24.38 12.34
CA MET A 1 2.11 -25.08 11.35
C MET A 1 1.56 -26.45 10.99
N GLU A 2 1.23 -27.31 11.96
CA GLU A 2 0.71 -28.69 11.70
C GLU A 2 -0.62 -28.77 10.92
N LEU A 3 -1.51 -27.80 11.08
CA LEU A 3 -2.78 -27.74 10.33
C LEU A 3 -2.57 -27.40 8.84
N LEU A 4 -1.57 -26.60 8.50
CA LEU A 4 -1.30 -26.19 7.13
C LEU A 4 -0.63 -27.26 6.31
N SER A 5 0.36 -27.96 6.89
CA SER A 5 0.95 -29.13 6.23
C SER A 5 -0.12 -30.20 5.97
N LYS A 6 -1.12 -30.30 6.84
CA LYS A 6 -2.28 -31.20 6.62
C LYS A 6 -3.18 -30.70 5.46
N ILE A 7 -3.41 -29.40 5.35
CA ILE A 7 -4.20 -28.81 4.24
C ILE A 7 -3.45 -28.97 2.91
N GLU A 8 -2.16 -28.64 2.90
CA GLU A 8 -1.31 -28.81 1.73
C GLU A 8 -1.30 -30.27 1.25
N LEU A 9 -1.01 -31.21 2.15
CA LEU A 9 -1.03 -32.64 1.85
C LEU A 9 -2.42 -33.13 1.41
N TRP A 10 -3.49 -32.62 2.01
CA TRP A 10 -4.84 -32.98 1.63
C TRP A 10 -5.18 -32.49 0.21
N VAL A 11 -4.80 -31.25 -0.14
CA VAL A 11 -5.02 -30.70 -1.48
C VAL A 11 -4.20 -31.47 -2.50
N ILE A 12 -2.91 -31.69 -2.25
CA ILE A 12 -2.02 -32.44 -3.14
C ILE A 12 -2.56 -33.85 -3.35
N LYS A 13 -2.95 -34.55 -2.31
CA LYS A 13 -3.52 -35.90 -2.39
C LYS A 13 -4.83 -35.97 -3.21
N ASN A 14 -5.70 -34.96 -3.11
CA ASN A 14 -6.91 -34.89 -3.93
C ASN A 14 -6.59 -34.59 -5.40
N LEU A 15 -5.55 -33.82 -5.69
CA LEU A 15 -5.08 -33.55 -7.04
C LEU A 15 -4.48 -34.80 -7.70
N ASP A 16 -3.75 -35.61 -6.95
CA ASP A 16 -3.26 -36.92 -7.42
C ASP A 16 -4.39 -37.88 -7.79
N HIS A 17 -5.49 -37.88 -7.01
CA HIS A 17 -6.67 -38.67 -7.34
C HIS A 17 -7.38 -38.22 -8.64
N LEU A 18 -7.17 -36.97 -9.08
CA LEU A 18 -7.66 -36.43 -10.35
C LEU A 18 -6.74 -36.73 -11.53
N GLY A 19 -5.63 -37.47 -11.31
CA GLY A 19 -4.69 -37.88 -12.37
C GLY A 19 -3.65 -36.83 -12.73
N ILE A 20 -3.43 -35.84 -11.85
CA ILE A 20 -2.41 -34.82 -12.03
C ILE A 20 -1.09 -35.40 -11.49
N GLU A 21 -0.06 -35.43 -12.35
CA GLU A 21 1.28 -35.89 -11.96
C GLU A 21 1.82 -35.08 -10.76
N GLU A 22 2.53 -35.74 -9.87
CA GLU A 22 3.06 -35.17 -8.61
C GLU A 22 3.87 -33.88 -8.85
N GLN A 23 4.52 -33.77 -9.99
CA GLN A 23 5.30 -32.59 -10.39
C GLN A 23 4.38 -31.35 -10.61
N TYR A 24 3.16 -31.53 -11.11
CA TYR A 24 2.22 -30.43 -11.38
C TYR A 24 1.32 -30.13 -10.19
N SER A 25 1.16 -31.05 -9.24
CA SER A 25 0.29 -30.89 -8.08
C SER A 25 0.74 -29.71 -7.19
N SER A 26 2.06 -29.50 -7.04
CA SER A 26 2.63 -28.35 -6.30
C SER A 26 2.30 -27.02 -6.97
N TYR A 27 2.38 -26.93 -8.29
CA TYR A 27 2.03 -25.70 -9.02
C TYR A 27 0.52 -25.41 -8.93
N CYS A 28 -0.32 -26.45 -9.00
CA CYS A 28 -1.76 -26.33 -8.80
C CYS A 28 -2.08 -25.84 -7.38
N TYR A 29 -1.41 -26.36 -6.35
CA TYR A 29 -1.55 -25.88 -4.97
C TYR A 29 -1.23 -24.41 -4.86
N ILE A 30 -0.08 -23.97 -5.39
CA ILE A 30 0.33 -22.55 -5.38
C ILE A 30 -0.72 -21.67 -6.05
N ALA A 31 -1.23 -22.09 -7.22
CA ALA A 31 -2.25 -21.33 -7.94
C ALA A 31 -3.58 -21.23 -7.15
N ILE A 32 -4.04 -22.34 -6.56
CA ILE A 32 -5.24 -22.37 -5.74
C ILE A 32 -5.07 -21.49 -4.49
N ALA A 33 -3.96 -21.67 -3.76
CA ALA A 33 -3.66 -20.87 -2.57
C ALA A 33 -3.59 -19.38 -2.89
N PHE A 34 -2.96 -19.00 -4.00
CA PHE A 34 -2.88 -17.62 -4.47
C PHE A 34 -4.27 -17.03 -4.75
N LEU A 35 -5.14 -17.76 -5.47
CA LEU A 35 -6.52 -17.32 -5.74
C LEU A 35 -7.34 -17.17 -4.44
N VAL A 36 -7.17 -18.08 -3.49
CA VAL A 36 -7.84 -18.01 -2.18
C VAL A 36 -7.36 -16.76 -1.42
N ILE A 37 -6.07 -16.50 -1.36
CA ILE A 37 -5.50 -15.31 -0.70
C ILE A 37 -6.01 -14.02 -1.33
N LEU A 38 -6.04 -13.94 -2.67
CA LEU A 38 -6.58 -12.78 -3.37
C LEU A 38 -8.08 -12.58 -3.08
N SER A 39 -8.85 -13.66 -3.04
CA SER A 39 -10.28 -13.61 -2.72
C SER A 39 -10.53 -13.11 -1.30
N ILE A 40 -9.77 -13.60 -0.33
CA ILE A 40 -9.84 -13.16 1.07
C ILE A 40 -9.42 -11.69 1.19
N GLY A 41 -8.33 -11.29 0.51
CA GLY A 41 -7.87 -9.89 0.46
C GLY A 41 -8.93 -8.96 -0.13
N TRP A 42 -9.62 -9.38 -1.19
CA TRP A 42 -10.70 -8.61 -1.80
C TRP A 42 -11.90 -8.47 -0.85
N ILE A 43 -12.32 -9.56 -0.19
CA ILE A 43 -13.38 -9.54 0.82
C ILE A 43 -13.00 -8.63 1.99
N ALA A 44 -11.76 -8.71 2.48
CA ALA A 44 -11.25 -7.85 3.54
C ALA A 44 -11.35 -6.36 3.16
N ASN A 45 -10.99 -6.02 1.92
CA ASN A 45 -11.13 -4.65 1.41
C ASN A 45 -12.59 -4.17 1.42
N LEU A 46 -13.52 -5.02 0.97
CA LEU A 46 -14.96 -4.69 0.98
C LEU A 46 -15.49 -4.47 2.40
N VAL A 47 -15.10 -5.33 3.34
CA VAL A 47 -15.52 -5.25 4.74
C VAL A 47 -14.98 -3.98 5.38
N VAL A 48 -13.67 -3.71 5.24
CA VAL A 48 -13.04 -2.53 5.83
C VAL A 48 -13.58 -1.24 5.21
N LYS A 49 -13.78 -1.22 3.88
CA LYS A 49 -14.39 -0.08 3.19
C LYS A 49 -15.79 0.23 3.74
N LYS A 50 -16.64 -0.79 3.90
CA LYS A 50 -17.99 -0.63 4.45
C LYS A 50 -17.94 -0.11 5.88
N PHE A 51 -17.05 -0.67 6.70
CA PHE A 51 -16.87 -0.28 8.09
C PHE A 51 -16.38 1.18 8.23
N ILE A 52 -15.38 1.59 7.42
CA ILE A 52 -14.89 2.97 7.38
C ILE A 52 -16.00 3.94 7.00
N VAL A 53 -16.77 3.64 5.94
CA VAL A 53 -17.87 4.51 5.49
C VAL A 53 -18.94 4.65 6.59
N GLU A 54 -19.23 3.59 7.34
CA GLU A 54 -20.22 3.62 8.41
C GLU A 54 -19.75 4.45 9.62
N ILE A 55 -18.47 4.33 9.99
CA ILE A 55 -17.85 5.18 11.02
C ILE A 55 -17.90 6.65 10.61
N LEU A 56 -17.48 6.96 9.39
CA LEU A 56 -17.47 8.33 8.86
C LEU A 56 -18.87 8.93 8.86
N ARG A 57 -19.87 8.17 8.43
CA ARG A 57 -21.27 8.60 8.45
C ARG A 57 -21.76 8.87 9.89
N SER A 58 -21.33 8.04 10.84
CA SER A 58 -21.68 8.21 12.25
C SER A 58 -21.02 9.47 12.85
N VAL A 59 -19.76 9.71 12.53
CA VAL A 59 -19.02 10.91 12.96
C VAL A 59 -19.60 12.16 12.33
N ALA A 60 -19.88 12.16 11.03
CA ALA A 60 -20.48 13.29 10.33
C ALA A 60 -21.85 13.70 10.90
N LYS A 61 -22.69 12.72 11.25
CA LYS A 61 -23.99 12.98 11.90
C LYS A 61 -23.85 13.61 13.29
N ARG A 62 -22.77 13.32 14.01
CA ARG A 62 -22.54 13.87 15.36
C ARG A 62 -21.95 15.27 15.33
N THR A 63 -21.19 15.60 14.29
CA THR A 63 -20.35 16.81 14.29
C THR A 63 -21.08 18.03 13.72
N ASN A 64 -22.20 17.87 13.05
CA ASN A 64 -23.09 18.94 12.49
C ASN A 64 -22.33 20.15 11.88
N THR A 65 -21.10 19.93 11.43
CA THR A 65 -20.19 20.93 10.85
C THR A 65 -19.87 20.55 9.41
N LYS A 66 -19.56 21.55 8.60
CA LYS A 66 -19.08 21.38 7.21
C LYS A 66 -17.90 20.39 7.12
N LEU A 67 -17.08 20.32 8.18
CA LEU A 67 -16.02 19.33 8.34
C LEU A 67 -16.50 17.88 8.19
N GLY A 68 -17.68 17.55 8.73
CA GLY A 68 -18.25 16.20 8.61
C GLY A 68 -18.62 15.85 7.16
N GLU A 69 -19.13 16.80 6.39
CA GLU A 69 -19.46 16.61 4.96
C GLU A 69 -18.19 16.44 4.11
N TYR A 70 -17.13 17.22 4.38
CA TYR A 70 -15.84 17.10 3.69
C TYR A 70 -15.17 15.76 3.96
N LEU A 71 -15.14 15.30 5.19
CA LEU A 71 -14.59 14.00 5.54
C LEU A 71 -15.33 12.85 4.85
N LEU A 72 -16.65 13.00 4.60
CA LEU A 72 -17.44 12.02 3.86
C LEU A 72 -17.17 12.03 2.34
N GLN A 73 -16.89 13.20 1.77
CA GLN A 73 -16.58 13.35 0.34
C GLN A 73 -15.14 12.98 -0.01
N GLU A 74 -14.24 13.06 0.97
CA GLU A 74 -12.81 12.85 0.71
C GLU A 74 -12.45 11.36 0.55
N SER A 75 -11.78 11.10 -0.54
CA SER A 75 -11.27 9.78 -0.91
C SER A 75 -10.16 9.25 0.03
N PHE A 76 -9.66 10.06 0.97
CA PHE A 76 -8.62 9.70 1.92
C PHE A 76 -8.95 8.41 2.69
N PHE A 77 -10.10 8.39 3.35
CA PHE A 77 -10.50 7.23 4.13
C PHE A 77 -10.81 6.00 3.27
N LEU A 78 -11.30 6.22 2.05
CA LEU A 78 -11.53 5.12 1.11
C LEU A 78 -10.19 4.53 0.62
N ARG A 79 -9.18 5.35 0.42
CA ARG A 79 -7.83 4.90 0.07
C ARG A 79 -7.18 4.13 1.22
N LEU A 80 -7.42 4.53 2.46
CA LEU A 80 -6.94 3.83 3.64
C LEU A 80 -7.45 2.38 3.72
N SER A 81 -8.65 2.09 3.20
CA SER A 81 -9.19 0.72 3.16
C SER A 81 -8.34 -0.25 2.34
N HIS A 82 -7.55 0.25 1.39
CA HIS A 82 -6.64 -0.56 0.58
C HIS A 82 -5.42 -1.09 1.34
N LEU A 83 -5.16 -0.62 2.57
CA LEU A 83 -4.15 -1.22 3.44
C LEU A 83 -4.58 -2.60 3.95
N ALA A 84 -5.89 -2.83 4.10
CA ALA A 84 -6.41 -4.10 4.60
C ALA A 84 -6.04 -5.30 3.72
N PRO A 85 -6.25 -5.29 2.39
CA PRO A 85 -5.82 -6.40 1.54
C PRO A 85 -4.30 -6.60 1.55
N ALA A 86 -3.51 -5.54 1.63
CA ALA A 86 -2.05 -5.67 1.73
C ALA A 86 -1.64 -6.45 2.98
N PHE A 87 -2.21 -6.10 4.12
CA PHE A 87 -1.95 -6.79 5.39
C PHE A 87 -2.40 -8.25 5.35
N VAL A 88 -3.60 -8.50 4.81
CA VAL A 88 -4.14 -9.87 4.68
C VAL A 88 -3.28 -10.71 3.75
N ILE A 89 -2.92 -10.19 2.56
CA ILE A 89 -2.09 -10.91 1.59
C ILE A 89 -0.71 -11.20 2.18
N SER A 90 -0.07 -10.22 2.85
CA SER A 90 1.24 -10.42 3.50
C SER A 90 1.19 -11.53 4.53
N THR A 91 0.22 -11.49 5.45
CA THR A 91 0.11 -12.48 6.53
C THR A 91 -0.23 -13.88 5.99
N LEU A 92 -1.18 -13.96 5.05
CA LEU A 92 -1.60 -15.24 4.50
C LEU A 92 -0.55 -15.83 3.56
N SER A 93 0.19 -15.01 2.80
CA SER A 93 1.25 -15.52 1.93
C SER A 93 2.35 -16.22 2.70
N GLU A 94 2.80 -15.62 3.80
CA GLU A 94 3.79 -16.24 4.69
C GLU A 94 3.27 -17.57 5.25
N PHE A 95 1.97 -17.64 5.53
CA PHE A 95 1.32 -18.81 6.08
C PHE A 95 1.17 -19.93 5.04
N PHE A 96 0.67 -19.64 3.83
CA PHE A 96 0.42 -20.66 2.80
C PHE A 96 1.66 -21.05 2.00
N PHE A 97 2.63 -20.15 1.85
CA PHE A 97 3.81 -20.36 1.01
C PHE A 97 5.10 -20.55 1.82
N HIS A 98 4.98 -20.95 3.08
CA HIS A 98 6.15 -21.21 3.96
C HIS A 98 7.18 -22.17 3.32
N ASN A 99 6.69 -23.22 2.64
CA ASN A 99 7.53 -24.21 1.98
C ASN A 99 8.02 -23.75 0.58
N TYR A 100 7.52 -22.64 0.06
CA TYR A 100 7.83 -22.10 -1.27
C TYR A 100 8.52 -20.75 -1.17
N SER A 101 9.75 -20.75 -0.64
CA SER A 101 10.49 -19.51 -0.30
C SER A 101 10.65 -18.53 -1.46
N VAL A 102 10.90 -18.99 -2.68
CA VAL A 102 11.05 -18.16 -3.87
C VAL A 102 9.73 -17.43 -4.20
N PHE A 103 8.62 -18.17 -4.15
CA PHE A 103 7.29 -17.62 -4.45
C PHE A 103 6.84 -16.65 -3.35
N ASN A 104 7.08 -17.00 -2.10
CA ASN A 104 6.79 -16.12 -0.96
C ASN A 104 7.60 -14.82 -1.04
N GLY A 105 8.89 -14.89 -1.39
CA GLY A 105 9.73 -13.71 -1.64
C GLY A 105 9.19 -12.80 -2.74
N PHE A 106 8.73 -13.38 -3.85
CA PHE A 106 8.11 -12.63 -4.94
C PHE A 106 6.83 -11.91 -4.49
N ILE A 107 5.95 -12.61 -3.75
CA ILE A 107 4.73 -11.99 -3.20
C ILE A 107 5.09 -10.86 -2.22
N ALA A 108 6.09 -11.05 -1.36
CA ALA A 108 6.54 -10.02 -0.42
C ALA A 108 6.99 -8.74 -1.14
N VAL A 109 7.74 -8.87 -2.24
CA VAL A 109 8.13 -7.73 -3.09
C VAL A 109 6.90 -7.01 -3.65
N LEU A 110 5.94 -7.76 -4.21
CA LEU A 110 4.70 -7.18 -4.77
C LEU A 110 3.87 -6.46 -3.69
N VAL A 111 3.72 -7.06 -2.51
CA VAL A 111 3.00 -6.45 -1.39
C VAL A 111 3.69 -5.19 -0.90
N ASN A 112 5.03 -5.20 -0.79
CA ASN A 112 5.79 -4.02 -0.39
C ASN A 112 5.65 -2.88 -1.41
N LEU A 113 5.73 -3.17 -2.71
CA LEU A 113 5.49 -2.18 -3.77
C LEU A 113 4.07 -1.61 -3.68
N TYR A 114 3.08 -2.48 -3.51
CA TYR A 114 1.68 -2.08 -3.34
C TYR A 114 1.49 -1.19 -2.11
N LEU A 115 2.11 -1.52 -0.97
CA LEU A 115 2.06 -0.71 0.25
C LEU A 115 2.65 0.69 0.02
N VAL A 116 3.80 0.80 -0.63
CA VAL A 116 4.40 2.11 -0.95
C VAL A 116 3.45 2.94 -1.78
N VAL A 117 2.87 2.38 -2.84
CA VAL A 117 1.93 3.11 -3.72
C VAL A 117 0.69 3.56 -2.93
N ILE A 118 0.12 2.72 -2.07
CA ILE A 118 -1.04 3.10 -1.26
C ILE A 118 -0.69 4.18 -0.26
N ILE A 119 0.45 4.09 0.42
CA ILE A 119 0.89 5.10 1.37
C ILE A 119 1.04 6.46 0.66
N LEU A 120 1.64 6.49 -0.52
CA LEU A 120 1.72 7.70 -1.34
C LEU A 120 0.34 8.26 -1.68
N TRP A 121 -0.58 7.40 -2.10
CA TRP A 121 -1.95 7.78 -2.42
C TRP A 121 -2.72 8.32 -1.21
N VAL A 122 -2.49 7.76 -0.04
CA VAL A 122 -3.09 8.20 1.22
C VAL A 122 -2.52 9.56 1.62
N ILE A 123 -1.20 9.76 1.55
CA ILE A 123 -0.55 11.04 1.85
C ILE A 123 -1.02 12.12 0.85
N ASP A 124 -1.08 11.82 -0.43
CA ASP A 124 -1.58 12.74 -1.46
C ASP A 124 -3.01 13.19 -1.17
N ALA A 125 -3.89 12.25 -0.82
CA ALA A 125 -5.26 12.56 -0.44
C ALA A 125 -5.34 13.38 0.86
N LEU A 126 -4.47 13.09 1.83
CA LEU A 126 -4.39 13.86 3.07
C LEU A 126 -4.02 15.32 2.79
N VAL A 127 -3.01 15.56 1.95
CA VAL A 127 -2.58 16.92 1.57
C VAL A 127 -3.72 17.65 0.85
N ASP A 128 -4.45 16.97 -0.06
CA ASP A 128 -5.60 17.57 -0.74
C ASP A 128 -6.73 17.93 0.23
N THR A 129 -7.04 17.03 1.16
CA THR A 129 -8.06 17.27 2.19
C THR A 129 -7.71 18.47 3.05
N LEU A 130 -6.45 18.54 3.51
CA LEU A 130 -5.97 19.67 4.33
C LEU A 130 -6.02 20.99 3.54
N TYR A 131 -5.64 20.95 2.26
CA TYR A 131 -5.70 22.13 1.41
C TYR A 131 -7.14 22.64 1.22
N LYS A 132 -8.10 21.76 0.96
CA LYS A 132 -9.51 22.14 0.82
C LYS A 132 -10.09 22.71 2.11
N LEU A 133 -9.80 22.10 3.25
CA LEU A 133 -10.21 22.62 4.56
C LEU A 133 -9.64 24.02 4.83
N TYR A 134 -8.39 24.26 4.38
CA TYR A 134 -7.79 25.57 4.48
C TYR A 134 -8.48 26.58 3.52
N GLU A 135 -8.76 26.20 2.27
CA GLU A 135 -9.34 27.07 1.24
C GLU A 135 -10.71 27.63 1.68
N GLU A 136 -11.48 26.88 2.44
CA GLU A 136 -12.77 27.33 2.99
C GLU A 136 -12.68 28.09 4.31
N SER A 137 -11.52 28.07 4.93
CA SER A 137 -11.31 28.86 6.15
C SER A 137 -11.18 30.36 5.79
N SER A 138 -11.56 31.22 6.73
CA SER A 138 -11.35 32.68 6.61
C SER A 138 -9.86 33.08 6.52
N LEU A 139 -8.96 32.13 6.69
CA LEU A 139 -7.50 32.31 6.60
C LEU A 139 -6.98 32.18 5.15
N SER A 140 -7.78 31.63 4.23
CA SER A 140 -7.39 31.36 2.82
C SER A 140 -7.00 32.62 2.06
N THR A 141 -7.56 33.77 2.44
CA THR A 141 -7.25 35.06 1.82
C THR A 141 -5.86 35.62 2.19
N LYS A 142 -5.20 35.04 3.20
CA LYS A 142 -3.94 35.58 3.74
C LYS A 142 -2.69 34.88 3.20
N LEU A 143 -2.76 33.61 2.86
CA LEU A 143 -1.57 32.82 2.44
C LEU A 143 -1.90 31.89 1.26
N PRO A 144 -1.18 31.98 0.14
CA PRO A 144 -1.35 31.08 -1.01
C PRO A 144 -0.67 29.72 -0.73
N LEU A 145 -1.33 28.83 0.03
CA LEU A 145 -0.77 27.51 0.39
C LEU A 145 -0.70 26.51 -0.76
N LYS A 146 -1.32 26.81 -1.90
CA LYS A 146 -1.35 25.90 -3.06
C LYS A 146 0.06 25.47 -3.51
N GLY A 147 0.99 26.43 -3.60
CA GLY A 147 2.38 26.12 -3.96
C GLY A 147 3.10 25.24 -2.92
N ILE A 148 2.84 25.47 -1.64
CA ILE A 148 3.41 24.66 -0.56
C ILE A 148 2.87 23.23 -0.63
N CYS A 149 1.57 23.04 -0.81
CA CYS A 149 0.97 21.71 -0.95
C CYS A 149 1.53 20.97 -2.17
N GLN A 150 1.72 21.65 -3.30
CA GLN A 150 2.36 21.07 -4.48
C GLN A 150 3.82 20.67 -4.21
N ALA A 151 4.60 21.51 -3.53
CA ALA A 151 5.98 21.20 -3.17
C ALA A 151 6.06 19.97 -2.26
N VAL A 152 5.17 19.88 -1.24
CA VAL A 152 5.08 18.71 -0.36
C VAL A 152 4.79 17.45 -1.16
N LYS A 153 3.82 17.49 -2.09
CA LYS A 153 3.49 16.34 -2.94
C LYS A 153 4.67 15.91 -3.81
N ILE A 154 5.41 16.84 -4.39
CA ILE A 154 6.62 16.51 -5.17
C ILE A 154 7.64 15.79 -4.30
N VAL A 155 7.92 16.29 -3.11
CA VAL A 155 8.88 15.66 -2.19
C VAL A 155 8.43 14.26 -1.79
N VAL A 156 7.15 14.10 -1.46
CA VAL A 156 6.55 12.80 -1.11
C VAL A 156 6.66 11.81 -2.27
N ASN A 157 6.31 12.23 -3.50
CA ASN A 157 6.36 11.36 -4.66
C ASN A 157 7.81 10.99 -5.04
N VAL A 158 8.76 11.92 -4.98
CA VAL A 158 10.19 11.61 -5.19
C VAL A 158 10.69 10.60 -4.16
N THR A 159 10.35 10.82 -2.90
CA THR A 159 10.67 9.87 -1.82
C THR A 159 10.07 8.48 -2.09
N GLY A 160 8.81 8.43 -2.53
CA GLY A 160 8.14 7.18 -2.89
C GLY A 160 8.82 6.44 -4.05
N ILE A 161 9.25 7.16 -5.08
CA ILE A 161 10.04 6.58 -6.20
C ILE A 161 11.32 5.94 -5.67
N ILE A 162 12.02 6.59 -4.74
CA ILE A 162 13.22 6.04 -4.11
C ILE A 162 12.92 4.75 -3.36
N PHE A 163 11.80 4.67 -2.61
CA PHE A 163 11.40 3.44 -1.95
C PHE A 163 11.05 2.33 -2.94
N ILE A 164 10.35 2.63 -4.04
CA ILE A 164 10.06 1.67 -5.11
C ILE A 164 11.36 1.13 -5.72
N LEU A 165 12.31 2.01 -6.07
CA LEU A 165 13.61 1.60 -6.60
C LEU A 165 14.42 0.76 -5.60
N SER A 166 14.35 1.11 -4.32
CA SER A 166 14.96 0.38 -3.22
C SER A 166 14.46 -1.07 -3.15
N ILE A 167 13.14 -1.26 -3.23
CA ILE A 167 12.51 -2.59 -3.20
C ILE A 167 12.87 -3.39 -4.45
N LEU A 168 12.80 -2.77 -5.65
CA LEU A 168 13.08 -3.45 -6.91
C LEU A 168 14.55 -3.88 -7.06
N LEU A 169 15.47 -3.09 -6.53
CA LEU A 169 16.91 -3.32 -6.66
C LEU A 169 17.51 -4.02 -5.43
N ASP A 170 16.67 -4.36 -4.46
CA ASP A 170 17.09 -4.96 -3.17
C ASP A 170 18.25 -4.18 -2.52
N LYS A 171 18.10 -2.84 -2.48
CA LYS A 171 19.06 -1.91 -1.89
C LYS A 171 18.39 -1.06 -0.83
N SER A 172 19.18 -0.65 0.18
CA SER A 172 18.68 0.25 1.21
C SER A 172 18.24 1.59 0.59
N PRO A 173 17.10 2.18 1.02
CA PRO A 173 16.72 3.54 0.60
C PRO A 173 17.78 4.58 0.88
N LEU A 174 18.57 4.41 1.95
CA LEU A 174 19.69 5.29 2.30
C LEU A 174 20.78 5.34 1.21
N TYR A 175 20.96 4.25 0.47
CA TYR A 175 21.90 4.21 -0.66
C TYR A 175 21.54 5.26 -1.72
N PHE A 176 20.25 5.35 -2.07
CA PHE A 176 19.76 6.32 -3.06
C PHE A 176 19.76 7.74 -2.51
N PHE A 177 19.36 7.95 -1.25
CA PHE A 177 19.43 9.26 -0.61
C PHE A 177 20.88 9.78 -0.50
N SER A 178 21.84 8.91 -0.18
CA SER A 178 23.26 9.28 -0.12
C SER A 178 23.78 9.69 -1.50
N GLY A 179 23.42 8.96 -2.55
CA GLY A 179 23.77 9.29 -3.94
C GLY A 179 23.21 10.64 -4.37
N LEU A 180 21.93 10.90 -4.10
CA LEU A 180 21.28 12.19 -4.37
C LEU A 180 21.94 13.34 -3.56
N GLY A 181 22.25 13.09 -2.30
CA GLY A 181 22.93 14.07 -1.45
C GLY A 181 24.32 14.42 -1.96
N ALA A 182 25.11 13.43 -2.35
CA ALA A 182 26.44 13.65 -2.95
C ALA A 182 26.34 14.44 -4.27
N LEU A 183 25.40 14.07 -5.14
CA LEU A 183 25.16 14.79 -6.40
C LEU A 183 24.76 16.25 -6.16
N THR A 184 23.86 16.47 -5.18
CA THR A 184 23.44 17.82 -4.79
C THR A 184 24.61 18.64 -4.24
N ALA A 185 25.48 18.03 -3.42
CA ALA A 185 26.66 18.70 -2.92
C ALA A 185 27.63 19.12 -4.03
N VAL A 186 27.87 18.26 -5.03
CA VAL A 186 28.68 18.56 -6.20
C VAL A 186 28.09 19.71 -7.01
N LEU A 187 26.76 19.65 -7.26
CA LEU A 187 26.07 20.73 -7.97
C LEU A 187 26.18 22.05 -7.25
N LEU A 188 25.96 22.09 -5.93
CA LEU A 188 26.11 23.30 -5.14
C LEU A 188 27.55 23.86 -5.18
N LEU A 189 28.56 22.96 -5.20
CA LEU A 189 29.96 23.38 -5.32
C LEU A 189 30.23 24.02 -6.67
N VAL A 190 29.73 23.40 -7.76
CA VAL A 190 29.93 23.93 -9.13
C VAL A 190 29.21 25.27 -9.33
N PHE A 191 28.03 25.44 -8.76
CA PHE A 191 27.25 26.69 -8.92
C PHE A 191 27.52 27.74 -7.85
N LYS A 192 28.41 27.45 -6.89
CA LYS A 192 28.73 28.39 -5.83
C LYS A 192 29.41 29.69 -6.33
N ASP A 193 30.15 29.59 -7.43
CA ASP A 193 30.97 30.68 -7.97
C ASP A 193 30.28 31.40 -9.16
N VAL A 194 28.99 31.21 -9.37
CA VAL A 194 28.12 31.90 -10.34
C VAL A 194 27.24 32.91 -9.64
#